data_5d630acd4e74a735b6bbef23924ab6dc
#
_entry.id   5d630acd4e74a735b6bbef23924ab6dc
#
_cell.length_a   1.000
_cell.length_b   1.000
_cell.length_c   1.000
_cell.angle_alpha   90.00
_cell.angle_beta   90.00
_cell.angle_gamma   90.00
#
_symmetry.space_group_name_H-M   'P 1'
#
loop_
_entity.id
_entity.type
_entity.pdbx_description
1 polymer ?
#
loop_
_entity_poly.entity_id
_entity_poly.type
_entity_poly.pdbx_seq_one_letter_code
_entity_poly.pdbx_strand_id
1 'polypeptide(L)'
;NADGSFDPYELNEMYNQIKMRSLDVIFASRYLKNASSEDDTIITFLGNKFFSLIGKIFFSLPINDILYTYVMGDTQKILSLNLQQKDFTLCVELPIKARKNYLKISDIPSNEKSRIGGVKKVNEVRDGLLILIHMVKLFFNK
;
A
#
# COMPACT_ATOMS: atom_id res chain seq x y z
N ASN A 1 -1.21 -3.49 11.54
CA ASN A 1 0.09 -3.55 12.18
C ASN A 1 -0.10 -3.55 13.71
N ALA A 2 0.66 -4.36 14.44
CA ALA A 2 0.49 -4.52 15.89
C ALA A 2 1.43 -3.60 16.71
N ASP A 3 2.11 -2.65 16.06
CA ASP A 3 3.07 -1.73 16.66
C ASP A 3 2.47 -0.38 17.08
N GLY A 4 1.16 -0.20 16.89
CA GLY A 4 0.42 1.00 17.27
C GLY A 4 0.54 2.17 16.29
N SER A 5 1.22 2.00 15.15
CA SER A 5 1.40 3.07 14.16
C SER A 5 0.14 3.40 13.36
N PHE A 6 -0.79 2.44 13.22
CA PHE A 6 -2.05 2.64 12.50
C PHE A 6 -3.16 3.09 13.43
N ASP A 7 -3.90 4.12 13.05
CA ASP A 7 -5.05 4.59 13.81
C ASP A 7 -6.28 3.69 13.53
N PRO A 8 -6.76 2.92 14.53
CA PRO A 8 -7.90 2.03 14.33
C PRO A 8 -9.20 2.76 14.01
N TYR A 9 -9.34 4.05 14.33
CA TYR A 9 -10.52 4.84 13.97
C TYR A 9 -10.65 5.08 12.47
N GLU A 10 -9.55 5.05 11.72
CA GLU A 10 -9.56 5.15 10.26
C GLU A 10 -10.26 3.95 9.59
N LEU A 11 -10.39 2.80 10.28
CA LEU A 11 -11.13 1.64 9.77
C LEU A 11 -12.59 1.97 9.46
N ASN A 12 -13.23 2.81 10.28
CA ASN A 12 -14.62 3.22 10.03
C ASN A 12 -14.72 4.05 8.75
N GLU A 13 -13.76 4.96 8.53
CA GLU A 13 -13.72 5.76 7.31
C GLU A 13 -13.45 4.87 6.07
N MET A 14 -12.49 3.95 6.16
CA MET A 14 -12.21 2.98 5.09
C MET A 14 -13.46 2.17 4.73
N TYR A 15 -14.19 1.67 5.73
CA TYR A 15 -15.42 0.92 5.53
C TYR A 15 -16.51 1.77 4.85
N ASN A 16 -16.72 3.00 5.31
CA ASN A 16 -17.70 3.91 4.74
C ASN A 16 -17.37 4.25 3.28
N GLN A 17 -16.11 4.53 2.97
CA GLN A 17 -15.65 4.82 1.61
C GLN A 17 -15.82 3.61 0.67
N ILE A 18 -15.53 2.39 1.15
CA ILE A 18 -15.81 1.16 0.39
C ILE A 18 -17.29 1.08 0.02
N LYS A 19 -18.18 1.31 0.97
CA LYS A 19 -19.63 1.24 0.74
C LYS A 19 -20.13 2.35 -0.18
N MET A 20 -19.77 3.60 0.10
CA MET A 20 -20.24 4.77 -0.65
C MET A 20 -19.76 4.77 -2.10
N ARG A 21 -18.53 4.34 -2.35
CA ARG A 21 -17.89 4.37 -3.69
C ARG A 21 -17.91 3.02 -4.39
N SER A 22 -18.50 1.99 -3.76
CA SER A 22 -18.54 0.60 -4.26
C SER A 22 -17.13 0.12 -4.65
N LEU A 23 -16.16 0.34 -3.75
CA LEU A 23 -14.78 -0.10 -3.92
C LEU A 23 -14.63 -1.58 -3.54
N ASP A 24 -13.63 -2.24 -4.13
CA ASP A 24 -13.24 -3.59 -3.78
C ASP A 24 -12.11 -3.61 -2.75
N VAL A 25 -11.19 -2.66 -2.88
CA VAL A 25 -10.06 -2.49 -1.96
C VAL A 25 -9.77 -1.00 -1.78
N ILE A 26 -9.47 -0.59 -0.54
CA ILE A 26 -9.06 0.75 -0.19
C ILE A 26 -7.71 0.72 0.53
N PHE A 27 -6.83 1.62 0.17
CA PHE A 27 -5.51 1.78 0.74
C PHE A 27 -5.45 3.07 1.56
N ALA A 28 -4.76 3.05 2.67
CA ALA A 28 -4.40 4.27 3.37
C ALA A 28 -3.17 4.91 2.70
N SER A 29 -3.05 6.23 2.74
CA SER A 29 -1.93 6.96 2.15
C SER A 29 -1.48 8.08 3.08
N ARG A 30 -0.18 8.13 3.36
CA ARG A 30 0.49 9.17 4.15
C ARG A 30 0.76 10.44 3.33
N TYR A 31 0.51 10.39 2.02
CA TYR A 31 0.93 11.43 1.06
C TYR A 31 -0.23 12.15 0.37
N LEU A 32 -1.45 11.92 0.83
CA LEU A 32 -2.61 12.71 0.44
C LEU A 32 -2.70 14.02 1.23
N LYS A 33 -3.53 14.93 0.77
CA LYS A 33 -3.84 16.16 1.53
C LYS A 33 -4.44 15.79 2.88
N ASN A 34 -3.97 16.42 3.95
CA ASN A 34 -4.35 16.14 5.34
C ASN A 34 -3.87 14.76 5.87
N ALA A 35 -2.88 14.17 5.26
CA ALA A 35 -2.20 12.97 5.74
C ALA A 35 -0.81 13.32 6.29
N SER A 36 -0.27 12.45 7.14
CA SER A 36 1.07 12.64 7.73
C SER A 36 1.72 11.30 8.09
N SER A 37 3.02 11.33 8.34
CA SER A 37 3.75 10.22 8.96
C SER A 37 4.77 10.76 9.95
N GLU A 38 4.76 10.20 11.14
CA GLU A 38 5.77 10.46 12.18
C GLU A 38 6.95 9.47 12.11
N ASP A 39 6.83 8.39 11.32
CA ASP A 39 7.83 7.32 11.21
C ASP A 39 8.67 7.40 9.92
N ASP A 40 8.31 8.29 8.99
CA ASP A 40 9.02 8.45 7.72
C ASP A 40 10.32 9.24 7.87
N THR A 41 11.39 8.69 7.31
CA THR A 41 12.63 9.42 7.04
C THR A 41 12.62 10.02 5.64
N ILE A 42 13.52 10.95 5.33
CA ILE A 42 13.65 11.51 3.99
C ILE A 42 13.89 10.40 2.95
N ILE A 43 14.69 9.38 3.31
CA ILE A 43 15.01 8.26 2.41
C ILE A 43 13.77 7.41 2.14
N THR A 44 13.01 7.06 3.19
CA THR A 44 11.78 6.28 3.03
C THR A 44 10.71 7.07 2.28
N PHE A 45 10.56 8.36 2.53
CA PHE A 45 9.67 9.24 1.78
C PHE A 45 9.99 9.26 0.28
N LEU A 46 11.25 9.51 -0.09
CA LEU A 46 11.68 9.54 -1.49
C LEU A 46 11.50 8.18 -2.16
N GLY A 47 11.84 7.08 -1.46
CA GLY A 47 11.63 5.72 -1.96
C GLY A 47 10.15 5.42 -2.20
N ASN A 48 9.28 5.77 -1.26
CA ASN A 48 7.84 5.60 -1.41
C ASN A 48 7.28 6.39 -2.60
N LYS A 49 7.70 7.65 -2.77
CA LYS A 49 7.30 8.48 -3.92
C LYS A 49 7.76 7.88 -5.24
N PHE A 50 8.99 7.36 -5.28
CA PHE A 50 9.54 6.71 -6.46
C PHE A 50 8.72 5.46 -6.86
N PHE A 51 8.48 4.53 -5.92
CA PHE A 51 7.71 3.33 -6.20
C PHE A 51 6.25 3.62 -6.53
N SER A 52 5.64 4.61 -5.87
CA SER A 52 4.28 5.05 -6.19
C SER A 52 4.19 5.65 -7.60
N LEU A 53 5.22 6.39 -8.03
CA LEU A 53 5.30 6.92 -9.40
C LEU A 53 5.41 5.79 -10.43
N ILE A 54 6.27 4.78 -10.19
CA ILE A 54 6.35 3.58 -11.04
C ILE A 54 4.98 2.88 -11.12
N GLY A 55 4.32 2.72 -9.98
CA GLY A 55 2.98 2.14 -9.92
C GLY A 55 1.95 2.88 -10.77
N LYS A 56 1.97 4.21 -10.72
CA LYS A 56 1.08 5.06 -11.55
C LYS A 56 1.37 4.96 -13.03
N ILE A 57 2.65 5.05 -13.42
CA ILE A 57 3.05 5.09 -14.84
C ILE A 57 2.87 3.72 -15.51
N PHE A 58 3.37 2.65 -14.91
CA PHE A 58 3.45 1.34 -15.56
C PHE A 58 2.25 0.44 -15.28
N PHE A 59 1.51 0.69 -14.19
CA PHE A 59 0.37 -0.14 -13.81
C PHE A 59 -0.95 0.64 -13.71
N SER A 60 -0.92 1.95 -13.99
CA SER A 60 -2.11 2.83 -13.90
C SER A 60 -2.78 2.75 -12.51
N LEU A 61 -1.98 2.66 -11.45
CA LEU A 61 -2.50 2.60 -10.09
C LEU A 61 -3.06 3.95 -9.66
N PRO A 62 -4.29 4.02 -9.16
CA PRO A 62 -4.92 5.26 -8.68
C PRO A 62 -4.60 5.53 -7.19
N ILE A 63 -3.47 5.07 -6.67
CA ILE A 63 -3.05 5.22 -5.27
C ILE A 63 -1.76 6.02 -5.16
N ASN A 64 -1.54 6.68 -4.01
CA ASN A 64 -0.45 7.62 -3.79
C ASN A 64 0.68 7.07 -2.90
N ASP A 65 0.44 5.96 -2.19
CA ASP A 65 1.39 5.35 -1.26
C ASP A 65 1.34 3.83 -1.41
N ILE A 66 2.14 3.30 -2.35
CA ILE A 66 2.11 1.87 -2.70
C ILE A 66 2.75 0.98 -1.63
N LEU A 67 3.65 1.52 -0.80
CA LEU A 67 4.37 0.74 0.21
C LEU A 67 3.70 0.74 1.58
N TYR A 68 2.61 1.51 1.78
CA TYR A 68 1.90 1.55 3.04
C TYR A 68 0.86 0.44 3.11
N THR A 69 1.00 -0.45 4.09
CA THR A 69 0.24 -1.71 4.15
C THR A 69 -1.04 -1.62 5.00
N TYR A 70 -1.53 -0.42 5.27
CA TYR A 70 -2.82 -0.24 5.92
C TYR A 70 -3.92 -0.28 4.86
N VAL A 71 -4.55 -1.44 4.74
CA VAL A 71 -5.45 -1.80 3.62
C VAL A 71 -6.70 -2.46 4.16
N MET A 72 -7.85 -2.16 3.56
CA MET A 72 -9.12 -2.86 3.77
C MET A 72 -9.73 -3.25 2.43
N GLY A 73 -10.40 -4.40 2.35
CA GLY A 73 -11.08 -4.80 1.12
C GLY A 73 -11.95 -6.04 1.27
N ASP A 74 -12.64 -6.38 0.19
CA ASP A 74 -13.44 -7.59 0.10
C ASP A 74 -12.54 -8.82 0.19
N THR A 75 -12.78 -9.67 1.19
CA THR A 75 -11.96 -10.85 1.47
C THR A 75 -11.93 -11.82 0.30
N GLN A 76 -13.07 -12.08 -0.34
CA GLN A 76 -13.15 -13.05 -1.44
C GLN A 76 -12.39 -12.55 -2.67
N LYS A 77 -12.48 -11.25 -2.96
CA LYS A 77 -11.74 -10.62 -4.07
C LYS A 77 -10.25 -10.62 -3.81
N ILE A 78 -9.81 -10.30 -2.58
CA ILE A 78 -8.38 -10.36 -2.21
C ILE A 78 -7.84 -11.79 -2.31
N LEU A 79 -8.58 -12.78 -1.82
CA LEU A 79 -8.19 -14.19 -1.93
C LEU A 79 -8.08 -14.65 -3.39
N SER A 80 -8.97 -14.19 -4.27
CA SER A 80 -8.95 -14.53 -5.69
C SER A 80 -7.71 -13.99 -6.44
N LEU A 81 -7.00 -13.00 -5.88
CA LEU A 81 -5.76 -12.48 -6.47
C LEU A 81 -4.59 -13.46 -6.41
N ASN A 82 -4.73 -14.53 -5.62
CA ASN A 82 -3.69 -15.55 -5.45
C ASN A 82 -2.30 -14.92 -5.16
N LEU A 83 -2.23 -14.12 -4.08
CA LEU A 83 -1.00 -13.44 -3.67
C LEU A 83 0.05 -14.46 -3.24
N GLN A 84 1.27 -14.28 -3.72
CA GLN A 84 2.36 -15.24 -3.50
C GLN A 84 3.42 -14.74 -2.52
N GLN A 85 3.53 -13.43 -2.36
CA GLN A 85 4.58 -12.84 -1.56
C GLN A 85 4.22 -12.82 -0.07
N LYS A 86 5.24 -13.02 0.78
CA LYS A 86 5.10 -13.03 2.24
C LYS A 86 6.01 -12.00 2.93
N ASP A 87 6.77 -11.27 2.13
CA ASP A 87 7.70 -10.24 2.56
C ASP A 87 7.23 -8.83 2.14
N PHE A 88 8.13 -7.86 2.17
CA PHE A 88 7.82 -6.48 1.78
C PHE A 88 7.37 -6.33 0.33
N THR A 89 7.60 -7.31 -0.55
CA THR A 89 7.13 -7.24 -1.94
C THR A 89 5.61 -7.41 -2.05
N LEU A 90 4.93 -7.91 -1.01
CA LEU A 90 3.47 -7.96 -0.93
C LEU A 90 2.81 -6.58 -1.10
N CYS A 91 3.46 -5.52 -0.59
CA CYS A 91 2.91 -4.16 -0.67
C CYS A 91 2.73 -3.67 -2.12
N VAL A 92 3.53 -4.16 -3.05
CA VAL A 92 3.37 -3.86 -4.49
C VAL A 92 2.58 -4.95 -5.23
N GLU A 93 2.68 -6.21 -4.80
CA GLU A 93 1.92 -7.31 -5.43
C GLU A 93 0.41 -7.09 -5.32
N LEU A 94 -0.08 -6.76 -4.14
CA LEU A 94 -1.51 -6.60 -3.89
C LEU A 94 -2.15 -5.53 -4.77
N PRO A 95 -1.73 -4.26 -4.78
CA PRO A 95 -2.36 -3.24 -5.61
C PRO A 95 -2.18 -3.49 -7.11
N ILE A 96 -1.03 -4.03 -7.54
CA ILE A 96 -0.80 -4.33 -8.95
C ILE A 96 -1.71 -5.45 -9.43
N LYS A 97 -1.81 -6.56 -8.69
CA LYS A 97 -2.72 -7.65 -9.04
C LYS A 97 -4.19 -7.21 -8.94
N ALA A 98 -4.56 -6.43 -7.94
CA ALA A 98 -5.90 -5.87 -7.84
C ALA A 98 -6.25 -5.05 -9.10
N ARG A 99 -5.36 -4.18 -9.54
CA ARG A 99 -5.55 -3.39 -10.77
C ARG A 99 -5.62 -4.25 -12.02
N LYS A 100 -4.72 -5.25 -12.17
CA LYS A 100 -4.72 -6.18 -13.31
C LYS A 100 -6.00 -7.02 -13.39
N ASN A 101 -6.62 -7.33 -12.25
CA ASN A 101 -7.89 -8.04 -12.16
C ASN A 101 -9.10 -7.11 -12.15
N TYR A 102 -8.94 -5.83 -12.56
CA TYR A 102 -10.00 -4.84 -12.69
C TYR A 102 -10.76 -4.53 -11.40
N LEU A 103 -10.17 -4.78 -10.24
CA LEU A 103 -10.77 -4.39 -8.98
C LEU A 103 -10.83 -2.86 -8.87
N LYS A 104 -11.92 -2.36 -8.30
CA LYS A 104 -12.10 -0.94 -7.99
C LYS A 104 -11.30 -0.59 -6.75
N ILE A 105 -10.16 0.06 -6.95
CA ILE A 105 -9.26 0.45 -5.87
C ILE A 105 -9.18 1.97 -5.75
N SER A 106 -8.94 2.46 -4.56
CA SER A 106 -8.70 3.88 -4.26
C SER A 106 -7.88 4.02 -2.99
N ASP A 107 -7.52 5.24 -2.63
CA ASP A 107 -6.88 5.53 -1.36
C ASP A 107 -7.60 6.65 -0.57
N ILE A 108 -7.30 6.70 0.74
CA ILE A 108 -7.74 7.74 1.68
C ILE A 108 -6.53 8.28 2.45
N PRO A 109 -6.60 9.53 2.96
CA PRO A 109 -5.56 10.04 3.84
C PRO A 109 -5.49 9.25 5.15
N SER A 110 -4.28 9.04 5.66
CA SER A 110 -3.98 8.39 6.92
C SER A 110 -2.87 9.11 7.65
N ASN A 111 -2.96 9.12 8.98
CA ASN A 111 -1.95 9.71 9.86
C ASN A 111 -1.22 8.59 10.58
N GLU A 112 -0.05 8.22 10.04
CA GLU A 112 0.82 7.22 10.67
C GLU A 112 1.48 7.82 11.91
N LYS A 113 1.28 7.17 13.05
CA LYS A 113 1.91 7.54 14.32
C LYS A 113 3.26 6.86 14.48
N SER A 114 4.10 7.40 15.35
CA SER A 114 5.30 6.72 15.80
C SER A 114 4.96 5.39 16.45
N ARG A 115 5.78 4.38 16.24
CA ARG A 115 5.60 3.05 16.81
C ARG A 115 5.68 3.11 18.33
N ILE A 116 4.77 2.42 19.00
CA ILE A 116 4.80 2.25 20.47
C ILE A 116 5.85 1.21 20.87
N GLY A 117 6.17 0.26 19.98
CA GLY A 117 7.14 -0.78 20.24
C GLY A 117 7.65 -1.48 18.97
N GLY A 118 8.74 -2.23 19.15
CA GLY A 118 9.41 -2.91 18.05
C GLY A 118 10.47 -2.06 17.36
N VAL A 119 11.21 -2.69 16.45
CA VAL A 119 12.23 -2.05 15.63
C VAL A 119 11.86 -2.12 14.16
N LYS A 120 12.25 -1.12 13.38
CA LYS A 120 12.07 -1.10 11.94
C LYS A 120 12.84 -2.29 11.32
N LYS A 121 12.11 -3.19 10.67
CA LYS A 121 12.68 -4.39 10.04
C LYS A 121 13.07 -4.16 8.58
N VAL A 122 12.72 -3.02 8.02
CA VAL A 122 12.99 -2.68 6.60
C VAL A 122 14.46 -2.29 6.45
N ASN A 123 15.12 -2.93 5.48
CA ASN A 123 16.40 -2.47 4.94
C ASN A 123 16.11 -1.73 3.64
N GLU A 124 16.21 -0.39 3.65
CA GLU A 124 15.74 0.46 2.56
C GLU A 124 16.37 0.10 1.20
N VAL A 125 17.66 -0.25 1.17
CA VAL A 125 18.36 -0.57 -0.09
C VAL A 125 18.00 -1.97 -0.57
N ARG A 126 18.14 -2.98 0.30
CA ARG A 126 17.88 -4.37 -0.06
C ARG A 126 16.42 -4.60 -0.44
N ASP A 127 15.51 -4.15 0.41
CA ASP A 127 14.08 -4.37 0.21
C ASP A 127 13.57 -3.52 -0.95
N GLY A 128 14.11 -2.31 -1.13
CA GLY A 128 13.83 -1.48 -2.31
C GLY A 128 14.22 -2.16 -3.61
N LEU A 129 15.40 -2.80 -3.68
CA LEU A 129 15.83 -3.56 -4.86
C LEU A 129 14.90 -4.76 -5.12
N LEU A 130 14.53 -5.51 -4.09
CA LEU A 130 13.61 -6.65 -4.22
C LEU A 130 12.23 -6.20 -4.71
N ILE A 131 11.71 -5.09 -4.19
CA ILE A 131 10.45 -4.48 -4.64
C ILE A 131 10.55 -4.12 -6.12
N LEU A 132 11.62 -3.45 -6.56
CA LEU A 132 11.81 -3.07 -7.96
C LEU A 132 11.83 -4.29 -8.89
N ILE A 133 12.63 -5.31 -8.53
CA ILE A 133 12.70 -6.58 -9.30
C ILE A 133 11.32 -7.23 -9.38
N HIS A 134 10.57 -7.23 -8.27
CA HIS A 134 9.24 -7.82 -8.25
C HIS A 134 8.24 -7.03 -9.12
N MET A 135 8.29 -5.70 -9.10
CA MET A 135 7.48 -4.87 -10.00
C MET A 135 7.80 -5.15 -11.46
N VAL A 136 9.08 -5.30 -11.83
CA VAL A 136 9.48 -5.69 -13.19
C VAL A 136 8.89 -7.05 -13.56
N LYS A 137 8.98 -8.06 -12.67
CA LYS A 137 8.36 -9.38 -12.90
C LYS A 137 6.84 -9.25 -13.10
N LEU A 138 6.17 -8.48 -12.25
CA LEU A 138 4.73 -8.26 -12.37
C LEU A 138 4.35 -7.51 -13.66
N PHE A 139 5.23 -6.69 -14.21
CA PHE A 139 4.97 -6.01 -15.48
C PHE A 139 4.92 -6.99 -16.65
N PHE A 140 5.86 -7.94 -16.71
CA PHE A 140 5.94 -8.91 -17.80
C PHE A 140 5.04 -10.14 -17.61
N ASN A 141 4.65 -10.48 -16.38
CA ASN A 141 3.68 -11.55 -16.14
C ASN A 141 2.26 -11.04 -16.43
N LYS A 142 1.62 -11.64 -17.42
CA LYS A 142 0.21 -11.37 -17.73
C LYS A 142 -0.71 -11.96 -16.67
#